data_d44cfe477626548b48df621b10e2f802
#
_entry.id   d44cfe477626548b48df621b10e2f802
#
_cell.length_a   1.000
_cell.length_b   1.000
_cell.length_c   1.000
_cell.angle_alpha   90.00
_cell.angle_beta   90.00
_cell.angle_gamma   90.00
#
_symmetry.space_group_name_H-M   'P 1'
#
loop_
_entity.id
_entity.type
_entity.pdbx_description
1 polymer ?
#
loop_
_entity_poly.entity_id
_entity_poly.type
_entity_poly.pdbx_seq_one_letter_code
_entity_poly.pdbx_strand_id
1 'polypeptide(L)'
;MEHQSYREILREIALDNYGYVTTQDALEIGVPPGELAKLAHRKKGLLRNVSYGLYRDESVPEDPRGYSHIAEAVLRAGRGSYIHGESVLALHQLALVNPRYIYVASPRPARPSLPTHIKLSKAKAGAKITEYEGIPSQTVTNAIFECRKKIEPQRLEEAARKARRQGLILLNEWAKIEKELDL
;
A
#
# COMPACT_ATOMS: atom_id res chain seq x y z
N MET A 1 -35.12 6.06 -10.20
CA MET A 1 -33.77 5.74 -9.70
C MET A 1 -33.05 5.06 -10.86
N GLU A 2 -32.04 5.73 -11.46
CA GLU A 2 -31.24 5.11 -12.51
C GLU A 2 -30.49 3.92 -11.90
N HIS A 3 -30.67 2.77 -12.52
CA HIS A 3 -29.93 1.57 -12.16
C HIS A 3 -28.49 1.73 -12.65
N GLN A 4 -27.59 2.13 -11.78
CA GLN A 4 -26.16 2.15 -12.05
C GLN A 4 -25.69 0.75 -12.44
N SER A 5 -24.96 0.64 -13.52
CA SER A 5 -24.43 -0.66 -13.97
C SER A 5 -23.31 -1.13 -13.03
N TYR A 6 -23.13 -2.43 -12.87
CA TYR A 6 -22.00 -2.98 -12.10
C TYR A 6 -20.64 -2.43 -12.55
N ARG A 7 -20.50 -2.12 -13.83
CA ARG A 7 -19.28 -1.52 -14.37
C ARG A 7 -19.03 -0.11 -13.83
N GLU A 8 -20.05 0.73 -13.73
CA GLU A 8 -19.94 2.09 -13.21
C GLU A 8 -19.58 2.06 -11.73
N ILE A 9 -20.25 1.22 -10.96
CA ILE A 9 -19.97 1.04 -9.53
C ILE A 9 -18.53 0.57 -9.29
N LEU A 10 -18.07 -0.44 -10.05
CA LEU A 10 -16.71 -0.96 -9.96
C LEU A 10 -15.66 0.08 -10.37
N ARG A 11 -15.99 0.95 -11.34
CA ARG A 11 -15.12 2.04 -11.73
C ARG A 11 -14.95 3.10 -10.65
N GLU A 12 -16.00 3.42 -9.91
CA GLU A 12 -15.92 4.33 -8.75
C GLU A 12 -14.93 3.78 -7.72
N ILE A 13 -15.05 2.51 -7.35
CA ILE A 13 -14.08 1.85 -6.46
C ILE A 13 -12.66 1.91 -7.05
N ALA A 14 -12.52 1.62 -8.34
CA ALA A 14 -11.21 1.65 -8.98
C ALA A 14 -10.57 3.05 -8.95
N LEU A 15 -11.37 4.11 -9.12
CA LEU A 15 -10.87 5.49 -9.03
C LEU A 15 -10.27 5.80 -7.66
N ASP A 16 -10.90 5.32 -6.59
CA ASP A 16 -10.45 5.53 -5.22
C ASP A 16 -9.26 4.63 -4.84
N ASN A 17 -9.01 3.55 -5.61
CA ASN A 17 -8.00 2.52 -5.33
C ASN A 17 -6.95 2.39 -6.44
N TYR A 18 -6.48 3.49 -7.01
CA TYR A 18 -5.41 3.49 -8.03
C TYR A 18 -5.70 2.61 -9.26
N GLY A 19 -6.97 2.44 -9.60
CA GLY A 19 -7.42 1.59 -10.70
C GLY A 19 -7.71 0.14 -10.28
N TYR A 20 -7.55 -0.23 -9.03
CA TYR A 20 -7.71 -1.61 -8.57
C TYR A 20 -9.08 -1.85 -7.92
N VAL A 21 -9.59 -3.08 -8.13
CA VAL A 21 -10.79 -3.60 -7.48
C VAL A 21 -10.49 -5.01 -7.01
N THR A 22 -10.80 -5.31 -5.74
CA THR A 22 -10.75 -6.67 -5.23
C THR A 22 -12.12 -7.36 -5.33
N THR A 23 -12.12 -8.68 -5.39
CA THR A 23 -13.38 -9.45 -5.29
C THR A 23 -14.13 -9.15 -3.99
N GLN A 24 -13.41 -8.83 -2.92
CA GLN A 24 -13.99 -8.50 -1.63
C GLN A 24 -14.73 -7.15 -1.68
N ASP A 25 -14.09 -6.10 -2.27
CA ASP A 25 -14.73 -4.79 -2.42
C ASP A 25 -16.00 -4.90 -3.26
N ALA A 26 -15.94 -5.67 -4.35
CA ALA A 26 -17.09 -5.93 -5.20
C ALA A 26 -18.25 -6.62 -4.44
N LEU A 27 -17.94 -7.61 -3.58
CA LEU A 27 -18.94 -8.29 -2.76
C LEU A 27 -19.57 -7.34 -1.73
N GLU A 28 -18.80 -6.47 -1.11
CA GLU A 28 -19.29 -5.51 -0.10
C GLU A 28 -20.32 -4.53 -0.67
N ILE A 29 -20.24 -4.24 -1.98
CA ILE A 29 -21.23 -3.40 -2.68
C ILE A 29 -22.29 -4.20 -3.45
N GLY A 30 -22.35 -5.51 -3.24
CA GLY A 30 -23.38 -6.38 -3.85
C GLY A 30 -23.11 -6.81 -5.29
N VAL A 31 -21.87 -6.65 -5.81
CA VAL A 31 -21.49 -7.18 -7.12
C VAL A 31 -21.04 -8.63 -6.99
N PRO A 32 -21.75 -9.58 -7.63
CA PRO A 32 -21.37 -11.00 -7.56
C PRO A 32 -19.97 -11.25 -8.15
N PRO A 33 -19.16 -12.17 -7.57
CA PRO A 33 -17.81 -12.47 -8.07
C PRO A 33 -17.78 -12.92 -9.53
N GLY A 34 -18.84 -13.61 -9.98
CA GLY A 34 -19.00 -14.02 -11.37
C GLY A 34 -19.12 -12.85 -12.36
N GLU A 35 -19.63 -11.70 -11.93
CA GLU A 35 -19.73 -10.51 -12.78
C GLU A 35 -18.36 -9.87 -13.02
N LEU A 36 -17.48 -9.81 -12.00
CA LEU A 36 -16.09 -9.40 -12.19
C LEU A 36 -15.37 -10.26 -13.23
N ALA A 37 -15.51 -11.58 -13.12
CA ALA A 37 -14.91 -12.50 -14.08
C ALA A 37 -15.46 -12.29 -15.51
N LYS A 38 -16.78 -12.15 -15.65
CA LYS A 38 -17.42 -11.86 -16.95
C LYS A 38 -16.93 -10.54 -17.55
N LEU A 39 -16.81 -9.49 -16.74
CA LEU A 39 -16.33 -8.19 -17.20
C LEU A 39 -14.86 -8.26 -17.63
N ALA A 40 -14.03 -9.01 -16.92
CA ALA A 40 -12.62 -9.21 -17.26
C ALA A 40 -12.41 -10.06 -18.52
N HIS A 41 -13.33 -10.99 -18.83
CA HIS A 41 -13.25 -11.85 -20.03
C HIS A 41 -13.84 -11.23 -21.31
N ARG A 42 -14.49 -10.07 -21.22
CA ARG A 42 -15.03 -9.40 -22.43
C ARG A 42 -13.88 -8.93 -23.32
N LYS A 43 -13.94 -9.26 -24.63
CA LYS A 43 -12.92 -8.92 -25.64
C LYS A 43 -12.56 -7.42 -25.76
N LYS A 44 -13.41 -6.53 -25.29
CA LYS A 44 -13.20 -5.06 -25.17
C LYS A 44 -13.44 -4.60 -23.73
N GLY A 45 -13.25 -5.50 -22.77
CA GLY A 45 -13.39 -5.18 -21.35
C GLY A 45 -12.23 -4.32 -20.89
N LEU A 46 -12.52 -3.27 -20.16
CA LEU A 46 -11.51 -2.43 -19.55
C LEU A 46 -10.99 -3.01 -18.22
N LEU A 47 -11.64 -4.07 -17.72
CA LEU A 47 -11.26 -4.72 -16.47
C LEU A 47 -10.33 -5.91 -16.76
N ARG A 48 -9.09 -5.85 -16.28
CA ARG A 48 -8.07 -6.89 -16.44
C ARG A 48 -7.82 -7.62 -15.12
N ASN A 49 -7.78 -8.95 -15.16
CA ASN A 49 -7.35 -9.74 -14.01
C ASN A 49 -5.83 -9.57 -13.80
N VAL A 50 -5.42 -9.14 -12.60
CA VAL A 50 -4.02 -8.90 -12.22
C VAL A 50 -3.46 -10.07 -11.42
N SER A 51 -4.27 -10.62 -10.54
CA SER A 51 -4.00 -11.82 -9.76
C SER A 51 -5.29 -12.39 -9.21
N TYR A 52 -5.22 -13.49 -8.46
CA TYR A 52 -6.41 -14.08 -7.85
C TYR A 52 -7.17 -13.05 -7.00
N GLY A 53 -8.41 -12.76 -7.41
CA GLY A 53 -9.31 -11.82 -6.72
C GLY A 53 -8.91 -10.35 -6.79
N LEU A 54 -7.97 -9.98 -7.67
CA LEU A 54 -7.55 -8.60 -7.91
C LEU A 54 -7.67 -8.26 -9.40
N TYR A 55 -8.34 -7.18 -9.68
CA TYR A 55 -8.59 -6.67 -11.02
C TYR A 55 -8.13 -5.22 -11.13
N ARG A 56 -7.75 -4.81 -12.34
CA ARG A 56 -7.43 -3.42 -12.68
C ARG A 56 -8.40 -2.91 -13.75
N ASP A 57 -8.96 -1.76 -13.54
CA ASP A 57 -9.69 -1.01 -14.57
C ASP A 57 -8.69 -0.20 -15.40
N GLU A 58 -8.49 -0.63 -16.64
CA GLU A 58 -7.55 -0.01 -17.58
C GLU A 58 -8.01 1.39 -18.06
N SER A 59 -9.25 1.79 -17.76
CA SER A 59 -9.74 3.15 -18.03
C SER A 59 -9.30 4.17 -16.98
N VAL A 60 -8.81 3.71 -15.83
CA VAL A 60 -8.26 4.57 -14.78
C VAL A 60 -6.78 4.83 -15.09
N PRO A 61 -6.37 6.08 -15.28
CA PRO A 61 -4.97 6.42 -15.52
C PRO A 61 -4.07 5.95 -14.37
N GLU A 62 -2.80 5.70 -14.68
CA GLU A 62 -1.83 5.45 -13.64
C GLU A 62 -1.53 6.74 -12.86
N ASP A 63 -1.35 6.60 -11.55
CA ASP A 63 -0.94 7.72 -10.71
C ASP A 63 0.47 8.18 -11.09
N PRO A 64 0.66 9.45 -11.49
CA PRO A 64 1.95 9.97 -11.93
C PRO A 64 3.02 9.96 -10.84
N ARG A 65 2.63 9.86 -9.56
CA ARG A 65 3.54 9.75 -8.41
C ARG A 65 4.06 8.32 -8.23
N GLY A 66 3.53 7.35 -8.99
CA GLY A 66 3.94 5.96 -8.93
C GLY A 66 3.37 5.17 -7.75
N TYR A 67 2.32 5.65 -7.09
CA TYR A 67 1.72 4.95 -5.93
C TYR A 67 0.91 3.70 -6.34
N SER A 68 0.46 3.62 -7.60
CA SER A 68 -0.30 2.47 -8.11
C SER A 68 0.40 1.13 -7.86
N HIS A 69 1.71 1.04 -8.05
CA HIS A 69 2.46 -0.21 -7.85
C HIS A 69 2.60 -0.57 -6.36
N ILE A 70 2.62 0.42 -5.46
CA ILE A 70 2.65 0.20 -4.01
C ILE A 70 1.28 -0.28 -3.54
N ALA A 71 0.20 0.37 -4.01
CA ALA A 71 -1.17 -0.06 -3.74
C ALA A 71 -1.41 -1.49 -4.23
N GLU A 72 -0.97 -1.82 -5.45
CA GLU A 72 -1.04 -3.18 -5.99
C GLU A 72 -0.33 -4.19 -5.09
N ALA A 73 0.87 -3.87 -4.59
CA ALA A 73 1.63 -4.76 -3.72
C ALA A 73 0.87 -5.09 -2.43
N VAL A 74 0.25 -4.08 -1.80
CA VAL A 74 -0.58 -4.26 -0.60
C VAL A 74 -1.82 -5.09 -0.91
N LEU A 75 -2.53 -4.79 -1.99
CA LEU A 75 -3.73 -5.52 -2.41
C LEU A 75 -3.45 -6.99 -2.75
N ARG A 76 -2.31 -7.28 -3.40
CA ARG A 76 -1.85 -8.66 -3.66
C ARG A 76 -1.55 -9.43 -2.39
N ALA A 77 -1.02 -8.78 -1.37
CA ALA A 77 -0.76 -9.40 -0.07
C ALA A 77 -2.06 -9.69 0.72
N GLY A 78 -3.15 -9.02 0.38
CA GLY A 78 -4.50 -9.26 0.89
C GLY A 78 -4.88 -8.37 2.07
N ARG A 79 -6.11 -8.53 2.53
CA ARG A 79 -6.72 -7.68 3.57
C ARG A 79 -5.89 -7.65 4.86
N GLY A 80 -5.74 -6.45 5.41
CA GLY A 80 -4.96 -6.20 6.63
C GLY A 80 -3.44 -6.12 6.39
N SER A 81 -3.01 -6.16 5.12
CA SER A 81 -1.62 -5.95 4.76
C SER A 81 -1.31 -4.44 4.70
N TYR A 82 -0.04 -4.10 4.93
CA TYR A 82 0.43 -2.72 4.94
C TYR A 82 1.91 -2.66 4.57
N ILE A 83 2.37 -1.55 4.03
CA ILE A 83 3.81 -1.33 3.79
C ILE A 83 4.54 -1.00 5.10
N HIS A 84 5.82 -1.40 5.17
CA HIS A 84 6.65 -1.16 6.35
C HIS A 84 8.10 -0.83 6.02
N GLY A 85 8.86 -0.39 7.02
CA GLY A 85 10.29 -0.13 6.93
C GLY A 85 10.67 0.82 5.81
N GLU A 86 11.63 0.43 4.97
CA GLU A 86 12.17 1.26 3.88
C GLU A 86 11.09 1.71 2.88
N SER A 87 10.05 0.90 2.65
CA SER A 87 8.97 1.26 1.74
C SER A 87 8.14 2.44 2.25
N VAL A 88 7.99 2.58 3.57
CA VAL A 88 7.35 3.75 4.18
C VAL A 88 8.21 5.00 3.99
N LEU A 89 9.51 4.90 4.24
CA LEU A 89 10.43 6.03 4.06
C LEU A 89 10.47 6.48 2.60
N ALA A 90 10.46 5.53 1.66
CA ALA A 90 10.42 5.83 0.23
C ALA A 90 9.10 6.49 -0.18
N LEU A 91 7.94 5.99 0.30
CA LEU A 91 6.62 6.56 0.02
C LEU A 91 6.55 8.03 0.45
N HIS A 92 7.12 8.37 1.60
CA HIS A 92 7.18 9.74 2.11
C HIS A 92 8.42 10.52 1.61
N GLN A 93 9.20 9.95 0.69
CA GLN A 93 10.43 10.55 0.15
C GLN A 93 11.43 10.96 1.25
N LEU A 94 11.53 10.14 2.30
CA LEU A 94 12.46 10.32 3.41
C LEU A 94 13.75 9.51 3.16
N ALA A 95 14.91 9.99 3.70
CA ALA A 95 16.22 9.34 3.67
C ALA A 95 16.80 9.04 2.27
N LEU A 96 16.24 9.58 1.18
CA LEU A 96 16.65 9.26 -0.20
C LEU A 96 16.79 7.74 -0.44
N VAL A 97 15.88 6.96 0.15
CA VAL A 97 15.89 5.50 0.01
C VAL A 97 15.24 5.14 -1.33
N ASN A 98 15.91 4.29 -2.08
CA ASN A 98 15.33 3.62 -3.24
C ASN A 98 15.35 2.11 -2.98
N PRO A 99 14.37 1.57 -2.25
CA PRO A 99 14.38 0.17 -1.86
C PRO A 99 14.23 -0.72 -3.07
N ARG A 100 15.06 -1.77 -3.14
CA ARG A 100 14.99 -2.78 -4.21
C ARG A 100 13.65 -3.52 -4.25
N TYR A 101 12.97 -3.57 -3.11
CA TYR A 101 11.73 -4.31 -2.91
C TYR A 101 10.67 -3.42 -2.28
N ILE A 102 9.40 -3.73 -2.55
CA ILE A 102 8.29 -3.21 -1.78
C ILE A 102 8.10 -4.15 -0.59
N TYR A 103 8.36 -3.64 0.61
CA TYR A 103 8.19 -4.40 1.85
C TYR A 103 6.76 -4.30 2.34
N VAL A 104 6.06 -5.43 2.37
CA VAL A 104 4.67 -5.54 2.79
C VAL A 104 4.59 -6.49 3.98
N ALA A 105 3.90 -6.09 5.03
CA ALA A 105 3.55 -6.97 6.14
C ALA A 105 2.11 -7.46 5.98
N SER A 106 1.87 -8.74 6.21
CA SER A 106 0.55 -9.36 6.09
C SER A 106 0.25 -10.25 7.30
N PRO A 107 -1.00 -10.24 7.79
CA PRO A 107 -1.44 -11.19 8.80
C PRO A 107 -1.55 -12.62 8.28
N ARG A 108 -1.56 -12.80 6.96
CA ARG A 108 -1.69 -14.09 6.28
C ARG A 108 -0.34 -14.53 5.70
N PRO A 109 -0.11 -15.85 5.56
CA PRO A 109 1.10 -16.36 4.92
C PRO A 109 1.18 -15.94 3.45
N ALA A 110 2.40 -15.94 2.92
CA ALA A 110 2.67 -15.60 1.52
C ALA A 110 1.87 -16.50 0.57
N ARG A 111 1.27 -15.88 -0.44
CA ARG A 111 0.71 -16.63 -1.57
C ARG A 111 1.84 -17.00 -2.55
N PRO A 112 1.79 -18.18 -3.18
CA PRO A 112 2.86 -18.65 -4.07
C PRO A 112 3.15 -17.75 -5.27
N SER A 113 2.25 -16.83 -5.60
CA SER A 113 2.26 -16.04 -6.85
C SER A 113 2.60 -14.56 -6.67
N LEU A 114 3.30 -14.18 -5.59
CA LEU A 114 3.72 -12.78 -5.45
C LEU A 114 4.89 -12.47 -6.40
N PRO A 115 4.87 -11.31 -7.08
CA PRO A 115 6.00 -10.82 -7.86
C PRO A 115 7.28 -10.72 -7.04
N THR A 116 8.43 -10.97 -7.66
CA THR A 116 9.74 -11.01 -6.98
C THR A 116 10.17 -9.70 -6.33
N HIS A 117 9.63 -8.58 -6.80
CA HIS A 117 9.89 -7.26 -6.24
C HIS A 117 9.07 -6.96 -4.95
N ILE A 118 8.16 -7.85 -4.57
CA ILE A 118 7.40 -7.73 -3.31
C ILE A 118 8.02 -8.65 -2.28
N LYS A 119 8.42 -8.11 -1.14
CA LYS A 119 8.91 -8.86 0.02
C LYS A 119 7.86 -8.89 1.10
N LEU A 120 7.29 -10.06 1.32
CA LEU A 120 6.28 -10.26 2.35
C LEU A 120 6.92 -10.65 3.68
N SER A 121 6.47 -10.01 4.75
CA SER A 121 6.78 -10.35 6.14
C SER A 121 5.49 -10.61 6.92
N LYS A 122 5.60 -11.28 8.06
CA LYS A 122 4.47 -11.47 8.96
C LYS A 122 4.16 -10.15 9.66
N ALA A 123 2.89 -9.74 9.66
CA ALA A 123 2.44 -8.58 10.41
C ALA A 123 2.71 -8.77 11.91
N LYS A 124 3.25 -7.73 12.54
CA LYS A 124 3.54 -7.75 13.98
C LYS A 124 2.24 -7.49 14.76
N ALA A 125 2.01 -8.24 15.82
CA ALA A 125 0.91 -7.97 16.75
C ALA A 125 1.08 -6.57 17.35
N GLY A 126 -0.02 -5.78 17.39
CA GLY A 126 0.01 -4.42 17.92
C GLY A 126 0.77 -3.39 17.04
N ALA A 127 1.07 -3.72 15.78
CA ALA A 127 1.66 -2.75 14.88
C ALA A 127 0.76 -1.53 14.72
N LYS A 128 1.34 -0.34 14.85
CA LYS A 128 0.62 0.91 14.61
C LYS A 128 0.56 1.16 13.11
N ILE A 129 -0.63 1.05 12.58
CA ILE A 129 -0.95 1.24 11.16
C ILE A 129 -1.65 2.58 11.00
N THR A 130 -1.30 3.28 9.96
CA THR A 130 -1.92 4.51 9.46
C THR A 130 -2.21 4.33 7.98
N GLU A 131 -2.74 5.35 7.37
CA GLU A 131 -2.99 5.40 5.94
C GLU A 131 -2.34 6.66 5.36
N TYR A 132 -1.70 6.51 4.22
CA TYR A 132 -1.15 7.62 3.46
C TYR A 132 -1.58 7.50 2.01
N GLU A 133 -2.30 8.52 1.53
CA GLU A 133 -2.87 8.53 0.16
C GLU A 133 -3.67 7.24 -0.15
N GLY A 134 -4.49 6.75 0.79
CA GLY A 134 -5.25 5.51 0.63
C GLY A 134 -4.44 4.21 0.75
N ILE A 135 -3.13 4.28 1.02
CA ILE A 135 -2.27 3.10 1.16
C ILE A 135 -2.03 2.79 2.64
N PRO A 136 -2.45 1.61 3.13
CA PRO A 136 -2.17 1.17 4.49
C PRO A 136 -0.66 1.09 4.75
N SER A 137 -0.20 1.74 5.79
CA SER A 137 1.21 1.97 6.06
C SER A 137 1.52 1.86 7.56
N GLN A 138 2.67 1.33 7.89
CA GLN A 138 3.25 1.49 9.22
C GLN A 138 3.47 2.98 9.49
N THR A 139 3.35 3.43 10.75
CA THR A 139 3.69 4.82 11.09
C THR A 139 5.16 5.13 10.77
N VAL A 140 5.43 6.37 10.38
CA VAL A 140 6.80 6.82 10.02
C VAL A 140 7.76 6.60 11.19
N THR A 141 7.34 6.87 12.42
CA THR A 141 8.11 6.61 13.65
C THR A 141 8.57 5.16 13.73
N ASN A 142 7.66 4.20 13.54
CA ASN A 142 8.00 2.79 13.59
C ASN A 142 8.87 2.35 12.41
N ALA A 143 8.67 2.95 11.23
CA ALA A 143 9.51 2.69 10.07
C ALA A 143 10.96 3.16 10.29
N ILE A 144 11.16 4.31 10.91
CA ILE A 144 12.49 4.82 11.30
C ILE A 144 13.17 3.83 12.25
N PHE A 145 12.49 3.36 13.30
CA PHE A 145 13.06 2.38 14.23
C PHE A 145 13.41 1.05 13.56
N GLU A 146 12.57 0.58 12.64
CA GLU A 146 12.84 -0.65 11.89
C GLU A 146 14.06 -0.51 10.97
N CYS A 147 14.28 0.68 10.41
CA CYS A 147 15.36 0.96 9.48
C CYS A 147 16.71 1.28 10.17
N ARG A 148 16.75 1.42 11.51
CA ARG A 148 17.96 1.82 12.27
C ARG A 148 19.21 1.00 11.95
N LYS A 149 19.08 -0.30 11.68
CA LYS A 149 20.19 -1.18 11.33
C LYS A 149 20.39 -1.39 9.83
N LYS A 150 19.58 -0.77 9.00
CA LYS A 150 19.56 -0.97 7.54
C LYS A 150 20.02 0.27 6.78
N ILE A 151 19.79 1.44 7.34
CA ILE A 151 20.08 2.74 6.75
C ILE A 151 21.20 3.39 7.56
N GLU A 152 22.08 4.08 6.86
CA GLU A 152 23.16 4.85 7.47
C GLU A 152 22.61 5.85 8.50
N PRO A 153 23.22 5.98 9.70
CA PRO A 153 22.70 6.81 10.78
C PRO A 153 22.41 8.25 10.37
N GLN A 154 23.31 8.90 9.64
CA GLN A 154 23.13 10.29 9.19
C GLN A 154 21.92 10.47 8.30
N ARG A 155 21.70 9.53 7.36
CA ARG A 155 20.53 9.55 6.49
C ARG A 155 19.22 9.32 7.25
N LEU A 156 19.27 8.46 8.26
CA LEU A 156 18.10 8.18 9.09
C LEU A 156 17.76 9.37 9.98
N GLU A 157 18.77 10.07 10.50
CA GLU A 157 18.61 11.34 11.22
C GLU A 157 17.95 12.40 10.34
N GLU A 158 18.48 12.62 9.13
CA GLU A 158 17.89 13.56 8.16
C GLU A 158 16.43 13.21 7.86
N ALA A 159 16.13 11.92 7.68
CA ALA A 159 14.78 11.44 7.47
C ALA A 159 13.86 11.76 8.65
N ALA A 160 14.31 11.52 9.88
CA ALA A 160 13.56 11.80 11.10
C ALA A 160 13.27 13.31 11.24
N ARG A 161 14.31 14.16 11.03
CA ARG A 161 14.16 15.62 11.06
C ARG A 161 13.21 16.13 9.96
N LYS A 162 13.30 15.56 8.76
CA LYS A 162 12.40 15.89 7.64
C LYS A 162 10.96 15.48 7.97
N ALA A 163 10.76 14.26 8.45
CA ALA A 163 9.45 13.75 8.83
C ALA A 163 8.80 14.60 9.94
N ARG A 164 9.58 15.05 10.93
CA ARG A 164 9.11 15.97 11.96
C ARG A 164 8.63 17.30 11.36
N ARG A 165 9.44 17.90 10.46
CA ARG A 165 9.06 19.16 9.78
C ARG A 165 7.80 19.04 8.94
N GLN A 166 7.54 17.85 8.39
CA GLN A 166 6.34 17.53 7.62
C GLN A 166 5.12 17.16 8.49
N GLY A 167 5.26 17.13 9.82
CA GLY A 167 4.17 16.77 10.73
C GLY A 167 3.82 15.27 10.74
N LEU A 168 4.70 14.40 10.22
CA LEU A 168 4.51 12.95 10.17
C LEU A 168 4.86 12.25 11.49
N ILE A 169 5.45 12.97 12.44
CA ILE A 169 5.89 12.48 13.74
C ILE A 169 5.28 13.37 14.81
N LEU A 170 4.57 12.77 15.77
CA LEU A 170 4.00 13.47 16.90
C LEU A 170 5.09 13.93 17.89
N LEU A 171 4.83 14.98 18.67
CA LEU A 171 5.79 15.52 19.65
C LEU A 171 6.25 14.46 20.66
N ASN A 172 5.32 13.65 21.17
CA ASN A 172 5.63 12.57 22.11
C ASN A 172 6.41 11.40 21.49
N GLU A 173 6.36 11.24 20.19
CA GLU A 173 7.13 10.24 19.43
C GLU A 173 8.53 10.76 19.11
N TRP A 174 8.65 12.07 18.91
CA TRP A 174 9.95 12.71 18.65
C TRP A 174 10.96 12.47 19.77
N ALA A 175 10.56 12.66 21.01
CA ALA A 175 11.45 12.41 22.17
C ALA A 175 11.98 10.95 22.21
N LYS A 176 11.19 9.99 21.71
CA LYS A 176 11.65 8.60 21.59
C LYS A 176 12.67 8.43 20.46
N ILE A 177 12.44 9.11 19.33
CA ILE A 177 13.37 9.08 18.19
C ILE A 177 14.71 9.72 18.59
N GLU A 178 14.69 10.87 19.24
CA GLU A 178 15.90 11.52 19.75
C GLU A 178 16.73 10.58 20.62
N LYS A 179 16.06 9.90 21.56
CA LYS A 179 16.73 8.94 22.44
C LYS A 179 17.29 7.71 21.71
N GLU A 180 16.57 7.20 20.72
CA GLU A 180 16.94 5.96 20.00
C GLU A 180 18.00 6.18 18.91
N LEU A 181 18.10 7.40 18.38
CA LEU A 181 19.06 7.77 17.34
C LEU A 181 20.23 8.62 17.88
N ASP A 182 20.26 8.91 19.20
CA ASP A 182 21.26 9.76 19.86
C ASP A 182 21.36 11.17 19.21
N LEU A 183 20.21 11.82 18.95
CA LEU A 183 20.10 13.13 18.29
C LEU A 183 20.22 14.29 19.26
#